data_8607f8e83738757f8c33136f57312381
#
_entry.id   8607f8e83738757f8c33136f57312381
#
_cell.length_a   1.000
_cell.length_b   1.000
_cell.length_c   1.000
_cell.angle_alpha   90.00
_cell.angle_beta   90.00
_cell.angle_gamma   90.00
#
_symmetry.space_group_name_H-M   'P 1'
#
loop_
_entity.id
_entity.type
_entity.pdbx_description
1 polymer ?
#
loop_
_entity_poly.entity_id
_entity_poly.type
_entity_poly.pdbx_seq_one_letter_code
_entity_poly.pdbx_strand_id
1 'polypeptide(L)'
;MISTIRLHGKPVRVELSAAAERALARRTQPLFAEVQLIFGCMIAKRVWFRDEADKNAVPVTPKLSVWFRPARYEKACSFDDIDSGAVASDFPLVVDRKGFVPDVLRIDFRGGKWAGDFTYSMDIFRAQNAVPESPG
;
A
#
# COMPACT_ATOMS: atom_id res chain seq x y z
N MET A 1 10.06 -9.52 -9.88
CA MET A 1 10.39 -8.19 -10.42
C MET A 1 10.43 -7.18 -9.29
N ILE A 2 11.44 -6.33 -9.31
CA ILE A 2 11.58 -5.27 -8.32
C ILE A 2 11.70 -3.95 -9.08
N SER A 3 10.93 -2.96 -8.66
CA SER A 3 10.96 -1.64 -9.27
C SER A 3 10.87 -0.59 -8.18
N THR A 4 11.35 0.61 -8.46
CA THR A 4 11.24 1.72 -7.52
C THR A 4 10.44 2.82 -8.17
N ILE A 5 9.41 3.29 -7.45
CA ILE A 5 8.58 4.41 -7.88
C ILE A 5 8.62 5.47 -6.78
N ARG A 6 8.01 6.62 -7.05
CA ARG A 6 7.88 7.66 -6.05
C ARG A 6 6.42 7.93 -5.76
N LEU A 7 6.07 7.88 -4.48
CA LEU A 7 4.73 8.25 -4.03
C LEU A 7 4.89 9.43 -3.07
N HIS A 8 4.27 10.54 -3.42
CA HIS A 8 4.38 11.79 -2.65
C HIS A 8 5.84 12.19 -2.41
N GLY A 9 6.69 11.96 -3.41
CA GLY A 9 8.09 12.34 -3.33
C GLY A 9 8.99 11.35 -2.61
N LYS A 10 8.44 10.26 -2.08
CA LYS A 10 9.23 9.25 -1.37
C LYS A 10 9.44 8.04 -2.27
N PRO A 11 10.67 7.50 -2.37
CA PRO A 11 10.89 6.28 -3.12
C PRO A 11 10.25 5.09 -2.43
N VAL A 12 9.56 4.27 -3.21
CA VAL A 12 8.90 3.05 -2.74
C VAL A 12 9.37 1.90 -3.60
N ARG A 13 9.88 0.86 -2.96
CA ARG A 13 10.27 -0.35 -3.67
C ARG A 13 9.06 -1.23 -3.85
N VAL A 14 8.77 -1.58 -5.09
CA VAL A 14 7.63 -2.44 -5.42
C VAL A 14 8.17 -3.80 -5.84
N GLU A 15 7.73 -4.84 -5.16
CA GLU A 15 8.14 -6.22 -5.44
C GLU A 15 6.93 -7.00 -5.94
N LEU A 16 7.06 -7.56 -7.14
CA LEU A 16 6.02 -8.41 -7.72
C LEU A 16 6.53 -9.85 -7.70
N SER A 17 5.70 -10.75 -7.19
CA SER A 17 6.03 -12.18 -7.27
C SER A 17 5.97 -12.64 -8.72
N ALA A 18 6.57 -13.80 -9.01
CA ALA A 18 6.50 -14.38 -10.34
C ALA A 18 5.05 -14.65 -10.75
N ALA A 19 4.21 -15.06 -9.81
CA ALA A 19 2.80 -15.28 -10.08
C ALA A 19 2.09 -13.97 -10.43
N ALA A 20 2.43 -12.89 -9.74
CA ALA A 20 1.86 -11.58 -10.04
C ALA A 20 2.29 -11.11 -11.43
N GLU A 21 3.55 -11.28 -11.78
CA GLU A 21 4.03 -10.90 -13.12
C GLU A 21 3.28 -11.65 -14.20
N ARG A 22 3.10 -12.96 -14.02
CA ARG A 22 2.37 -13.77 -15.01
C ARG A 22 0.92 -13.35 -15.10
N ALA A 23 0.29 -13.06 -13.98
CA ALA A 23 -1.10 -12.64 -13.96
C ALA A 23 -1.29 -11.30 -14.65
N LEU A 24 -0.37 -10.37 -14.44
CA LEU A 24 -0.40 -9.07 -15.13
C LEU A 24 -0.24 -9.25 -16.65
N ALA A 25 0.66 -10.13 -17.05
CA ALA A 25 0.89 -10.36 -18.48
C ALA A 25 -0.36 -10.89 -19.19
N ARG A 26 -1.21 -11.62 -18.46
CA ARG A 26 -2.45 -12.17 -19.03
C ARG A 26 -3.60 -11.16 -19.05
N ARG A 27 -3.49 -10.05 -18.35
CA ARG A 27 -4.57 -9.07 -18.31
C ARG A 27 -4.60 -8.26 -19.60
N THR A 28 -5.81 -7.94 -20.06
CA THR A 28 -6.00 -7.02 -21.17
C THR A 28 -6.17 -5.58 -20.69
N GLN A 29 -6.59 -5.42 -19.43
CA GLN A 29 -6.81 -4.11 -18.83
C GLN A 29 -5.78 -3.86 -17.73
N PRO A 30 -5.37 -2.62 -17.52
CA PRO A 30 -4.44 -2.32 -16.43
C PRO A 30 -5.08 -2.57 -15.06
N LEU A 31 -4.23 -2.86 -14.09
CA LEU A 31 -4.63 -3.06 -12.70
C LEU A 31 -4.15 -1.87 -11.89
N PHE A 32 -4.96 -1.45 -10.93
CA PHE A 32 -4.64 -0.33 -10.08
C PHE A 32 -4.65 -0.78 -8.63
N ALA A 33 -3.62 -0.40 -7.88
CA ALA A 33 -3.50 -0.77 -6.48
C ALA A 33 -3.52 0.49 -5.62
N GLU A 34 -4.51 0.58 -4.77
CA GLU A 34 -4.61 1.67 -3.80
C GLU A 34 -4.02 1.19 -2.48
N VAL A 35 -2.89 1.77 -2.11
CA VAL A 35 -2.19 1.45 -0.85
C VAL A 35 -2.79 2.34 0.22
N GLN A 36 -3.42 1.74 1.22
CA GLN A 36 -4.14 2.49 2.25
C GLN A 36 -3.54 2.25 3.63
N LEU A 37 -3.32 3.34 4.32
CA LEU A 37 -3.04 3.31 5.75
C LEU A 37 -4.26 3.93 6.42
N ILE A 38 -4.94 3.15 7.26
CA ILE A 38 -6.25 3.50 7.77
C ILE A 38 -6.15 3.80 9.25
N PHE A 39 -6.56 5.00 9.62
CA PHE A 39 -6.55 5.48 11.00
C PHE A 39 -7.98 5.44 11.55
N GLY A 40 -8.13 4.81 12.69
CA GLY A 40 -9.41 4.71 13.38
C GLY A 40 -9.14 4.39 14.84
N CYS A 41 -9.91 3.48 15.42
CA CYS A 41 -9.62 3.01 16.77
C CYS A 41 -8.26 2.30 16.80
N MET A 42 -7.85 1.78 15.68
CA MET A 42 -6.54 1.17 15.49
C MET A 42 -6.03 1.55 14.10
N ILE A 43 -4.74 1.36 13.87
CA ILE A 43 -4.15 1.60 12.58
C ILE A 43 -4.13 0.29 11.80
N ALA A 44 -4.64 0.32 10.58
CA ALA A 44 -4.71 -0.87 9.73
C ALA A 44 -4.10 -0.57 8.37
N LYS A 45 -3.59 -1.61 7.74
CA LYS A 45 -3.00 -1.55 6.40
C LYS A 45 -3.88 -2.31 5.44
N ARG A 46 -4.05 -1.77 4.23
CA ARG A 46 -4.81 -2.45 3.19
C ARG A 46 -4.27 -2.07 1.83
N VAL A 47 -4.22 -3.05 0.91
CA VAL A 47 -3.97 -2.79 -0.51
C VAL A 47 -5.25 -3.18 -1.23
N TRP A 48 -5.88 -2.20 -1.87
CA TRP A 48 -7.16 -2.39 -2.53
C TRP A 48 -6.95 -2.36 -4.04
N PHE A 49 -7.29 -3.45 -4.72
CA PHE A 49 -7.08 -3.56 -6.16
C PHE A 49 -8.33 -3.10 -6.90
N ARG A 50 -8.15 -2.24 -7.90
CA ARG A 50 -9.24 -1.60 -8.61
C ARG A 50 -9.01 -1.65 -10.10
N ASP A 51 -10.09 -1.40 -10.85
CA ASP A 51 -10.04 -1.30 -12.30
C ASP A 51 -9.98 0.15 -12.79
N GLU A 52 -10.08 1.11 -11.89
CA GLU A 52 -10.09 2.53 -12.22
C GLU A 52 -8.89 3.23 -11.59
N ALA A 53 -8.31 4.15 -12.35
CA ALA A 53 -7.15 4.90 -11.90
C ALA A 53 -7.55 6.11 -11.07
N ASP A 54 -6.73 6.41 -10.07
CA ASP A 54 -6.79 7.69 -9.39
C ASP A 54 -5.88 8.69 -10.12
N LYS A 55 -6.15 9.97 -9.95
CA LYS A 55 -5.34 11.02 -10.58
C LYS A 55 -3.88 10.99 -10.11
N ASN A 56 -3.62 10.42 -8.93
CA ASN A 56 -2.29 10.34 -8.36
C ASN A 56 -1.58 9.01 -8.67
N ALA A 57 -2.18 8.17 -9.52
CA ALA A 57 -1.62 6.86 -9.82
C ALA A 57 -0.27 7.01 -10.51
N VAL A 58 0.70 6.21 -10.05
CA VAL A 58 2.05 6.19 -10.58
C VAL A 58 2.28 4.83 -11.22
N PRO A 59 2.71 4.78 -12.49
CA PRO A 59 2.91 3.50 -13.14
C PRO A 59 4.13 2.76 -12.59
N VAL A 60 3.94 1.47 -12.35
CA VAL A 60 5.02 0.55 -12.00
C VAL A 60 5.43 -0.22 -13.24
N THR A 61 4.42 -0.72 -13.98
CA THR A 61 4.57 -1.36 -15.28
C THR A 61 3.49 -0.80 -16.18
N PRO A 62 3.51 -1.09 -17.50
CA PRO A 62 2.42 -0.65 -18.37
C PRO A 62 1.04 -1.15 -17.94
N LYS A 63 0.99 -2.21 -17.13
CA LYS A 63 -0.28 -2.79 -16.69
C LYS A 63 -0.55 -2.66 -15.20
N LEU A 64 0.30 -1.95 -14.47
CA LEU A 64 0.10 -1.76 -13.02
C LEU A 64 0.47 -0.34 -12.62
N SER A 65 -0.45 0.33 -11.97
CA SER A 65 -0.19 1.63 -11.37
C SER A 65 -0.62 1.59 -9.90
N VAL A 66 0.00 2.45 -9.09
CA VAL A 66 -0.17 2.44 -7.64
C VAL A 66 -0.31 3.86 -7.14
N TRP A 67 -1.12 4.05 -6.11
CA TRP A 67 -1.11 5.31 -5.36
C TRP A 67 -1.27 5.02 -3.87
N PHE A 68 -0.91 6.01 -3.06
CA PHE A 68 -1.01 5.91 -1.61
C PHE A 68 -2.12 6.84 -1.12
N ARG A 69 -2.98 6.32 -0.25
CA ARG A 69 -4.06 7.08 0.32
C ARG A 69 -4.17 6.82 1.81
N PRO A 70 -3.75 7.78 2.65
CA PRO A 70 -4.08 7.70 4.08
C PRO A 70 -5.56 8.02 4.24
N ALA A 71 -6.24 7.24 5.06
CA ALA A 71 -7.67 7.36 5.22
C ALA A 71 -8.05 7.23 6.69
N ARG A 72 -9.25 7.63 7.03
CA ARG A 72 -9.73 7.56 8.40
C ARG A 72 -11.12 6.97 8.45
N TYR A 73 -11.31 6.04 9.38
CA TYR A 73 -12.61 5.53 9.75
C TYR A 73 -12.93 6.01 11.15
N GLU A 74 -13.99 6.80 11.26
CA GLU A 74 -14.35 7.32 12.57
C GLU A 74 -15.06 6.28 13.43
N LYS A 75 -15.72 5.32 12.80
CA LYS A 75 -16.51 4.33 13.50
C LYS A 75 -15.98 2.91 13.37
N ALA A 76 -14.98 2.69 12.56
CA ALA A 76 -14.45 1.36 12.35
C ALA A 76 -13.43 1.02 13.42
N CYS A 77 -13.78 0.07 14.27
CA CYS A 77 -12.90 -0.37 15.35
C CYS A 77 -12.46 -1.82 15.19
N SER A 78 -12.75 -2.44 14.07
CA SER A 78 -12.34 -3.81 13.81
C SER A 78 -11.83 -3.95 12.40
N PHE A 79 -10.97 -4.95 12.22
CA PHE A 79 -10.47 -5.26 10.88
C PHE A 79 -11.58 -5.77 9.97
N ASP A 80 -12.61 -6.38 10.52
CA ASP A 80 -13.73 -6.87 9.72
C ASP A 80 -14.45 -5.74 9.02
N ASP A 81 -14.64 -4.61 9.71
CA ASP A 81 -15.27 -3.44 9.09
C ASP A 81 -14.46 -2.93 7.93
N ILE A 82 -13.14 -2.94 8.06
CA ILE A 82 -12.23 -2.45 7.03
C ILE A 82 -12.18 -3.44 5.89
N ASP A 83 -12.05 -4.74 6.18
CA ASP A 83 -11.94 -5.78 5.17
C ASP A 83 -13.21 -5.97 4.38
N SER A 84 -14.37 -5.65 4.98
CA SER A 84 -15.64 -5.75 4.27
C SER A 84 -15.83 -4.64 3.24
N GLY A 85 -14.88 -3.71 3.15
CA GLY A 85 -14.94 -2.66 2.15
C GLY A 85 -15.71 -1.43 2.58
N ALA A 86 -15.83 -1.20 3.89
CA ALA A 86 -16.46 0.02 4.37
C ALA A 86 -15.76 1.24 3.79
N VAL A 87 -16.54 2.28 3.52
CA VAL A 87 -16.02 3.47 2.87
C VAL A 87 -15.18 4.26 3.85
N ALA A 88 -13.94 4.54 3.45
CA ALA A 88 -13.03 5.35 4.24
C ALA A 88 -12.98 6.76 3.67
N SER A 89 -13.02 7.75 4.54
CA SER A 89 -12.83 9.14 4.15
C SER A 89 -11.34 9.43 4.00
N ASP A 90 -11.00 10.39 3.16
CA ASP A 90 -9.64 10.85 3.11
C ASP A 90 -9.23 11.40 4.47
N PHE A 91 -8.05 11.02 4.91
CA PHE A 91 -7.52 11.53 6.15
C PHE A 91 -7.25 13.02 5.96
N PRO A 92 -7.84 13.91 6.76
CA PRO A 92 -7.66 15.35 6.58
C PRO A 92 -6.30 15.78 7.10
N LEU A 93 -5.26 15.38 6.39
CA LEU A 93 -3.90 15.64 6.82
C LEU A 93 -3.53 17.08 6.61
N VAL A 94 -3.10 17.69 7.68
CA VAL A 94 -2.38 18.95 7.60
C VAL A 94 -0.88 18.69 7.61
N VAL A 95 -0.48 17.44 7.77
CA VAL A 95 0.92 17.04 7.81
C VAL A 95 1.32 16.40 6.49
N ASP A 96 2.60 16.26 6.29
CA ASP A 96 3.18 15.70 5.09
C ASP A 96 2.83 14.22 4.96
N ARG A 97 2.12 13.87 3.88
CA ARG A 97 1.76 12.49 3.60
C ARG A 97 2.98 11.61 3.39
N LYS A 98 4.09 12.21 2.97
CA LYS A 98 5.33 11.49 2.72
C LYS A 98 5.76 10.65 3.93
N GLY A 99 5.52 11.16 5.13
CA GLY A 99 5.90 10.46 6.35
C GLY A 99 5.17 9.14 6.57
N PHE A 100 4.02 8.95 5.92
CA PHE A 100 3.23 7.74 6.06
C PHE A 100 3.37 6.78 4.88
N VAL A 101 4.07 7.19 3.83
CA VAL A 101 4.26 6.35 2.65
C VAL A 101 5.18 5.18 3.03
N PRO A 102 4.82 3.95 2.68
CA PRO A 102 5.65 2.80 3.03
C PRO A 102 6.95 2.77 2.23
N ASP A 103 7.89 1.96 2.69
CA ASP A 103 9.17 1.79 2.01
C ASP A 103 9.12 0.66 0.98
N VAL A 104 8.36 -0.39 1.26
CA VAL A 104 8.26 -1.55 0.38
C VAL A 104 6.80 -1.95 0.22
N LEU A 105 6.38 -2.14 -1.02
CA LEU A 105 5.08 -2.67 -1.37
C LEU A 105 5.29 -4.02 -2.06
N ARG A 106 4.64 -5.07 -1.57
CA ARG A 106 4.71 -6.40 -2.17
C ARG A 106 3.36 -6.79 -2.72
N ILE A 107 3.36 -7.26 -3.96
CA ILE A 107 2.14 -7.68 -4.64
C ILE A 107 2.32 -9.11 -5.13
N ASP A 108 1.32 -9.92 -4.84
CA ASP A 108 1.30 -11.34 -5.18
C ASP A 108 -0.05 -11.68 -5.83
N PHE A 109 -0.12 -12.84 -6.45
CA PHE A 109 -1.35 -13.34 -7.03
C PHE A 109 -1.47 -14.80 -6.63
N ARG A 110 -2.45 -15.13 -5.79
CA ARG A 110 -2.64 -16.45 -5.23
C ARG A 110 -4.09 -16.87 -5.28
N GLY A 111 -4.33 -18.11 -5.71
CA GLY A 111 -5.68 -18.64 -5.72
C GLY A 111 -6.66 -17.82 -6.55
N GLY A 112 -6.18 -17.23 -7.64
CA GLY A 112 -7.01 -16.40 -8.50
C GLY A 112 -7.28 -15.00 -7.97
N LYS A 113 -6.60 -14.59 -6.91
CA LYS A 113 -6.85 -13.29 -6.27
C LYS A 113 -5.55 -12.51 -6.10
N TRP A 114 -5.66 -11.20 -6.26
CA TRP A 114 -4.58 -10.28 -5.98
C TRP A 114 -4.45 -10.07 -4.49
N ALA A 115 -3.22 -10.03 -4.01
CA ALA A 115 -2.91 -9.78 -2.62
C ALA A 115 -1.77 -8.78 -2.55
N GLY A 116 -1.82 -7.91 -1.56
CA GLY A 116 -0.78 -6.92 -1.37
C GLY A 116 -0.53 -6.64 0.10
N ASP A 117 0.69 -6.27 0.39
CA ASP A 117 1.08 -5.84 1.73
C ASP A 117 2.20 -4.83 1.58
N PHE A 118 2.40 -4.03 2.61
CA PHE A 118 3.48 -3.06 2.58
C PHE A 118 4.10 -2.93 3.95
N THR A 119 5.37 -2.52 3.97
CA THR A 119 6.14 -2.42 5.20
C THR A 119 6.95 -1.12 5.19
N TYR A 120 7.38 -0.75 6.37
CA TYR A 120 8.22 0.42 6.60
C TYR A 120 9.64 -0.04 6.91
N SER A 121 10.60 0.86 6.73
CA SER A 121 11.98 0.46 6.92
C SER A 121 12.26 0.16 8.38
N MET A 122 13.19 -0.75 8.61
CA MET A 122 13.61 -1.10 9.96
C MET A 122 14.23 0.08 10.69
N ASP A 123 14.85 0.98 9.96
CA ASP A 123 15.45 2.15 10.58
C ASP A 123 14.41 3.05 11.23
N ILE A 124 13.24 3.17 10.59
CA ILE A 124 12.14 3.93 11.17
C ILE A 124 11.68 3.27 12.45
N PHE A 125 11.52 1.95 12.45
CA PHE A 125 11.10 1.23 13.63
C PHE A 125 12.12 1.33 14.75
N ARG A 126 13.40 1.26 14.43
CA ARG A 126 14.43 1.42 15.44
C ARG A 126 14.36 2.78 16.10
N ALA A 127 14.21 3.82 15.29
CA ALA A 127 14.15 5.17 15.82
C ALA A 127 12.95 5.34 16.73
N GLN A 128 11.81 4.79 16.37
CA GLN A 128 10.59 4.91 17.16
C GLN A 128 10.62 4.09 18.43
N ASN A 129 11.15 2.90 18.33
CA ASN A 129 11.11 1.96 19.45
C ASN A 129 12.32 2.08 20.35
N ALA A 130 13.33 2.81 19.92
CA ALA A 130 14.60 2.90 20.64
C ALA A 130 15.15 1.51 20.95
N VAL A 131 14.90 0.56 20.09
CA VAL A 131 15.35 -0.79 20.29
C VAL A 131 16.83 -0.82 20.02
N PRO A 132 17.57 -1.15 21.00
CA PRO A 132 18.98 -1.26 20.82
C PRO A 132 19.27 -2.46 19.99
N GLU A 133 19.26 -2.73 19.37
CA GLU A 133 19.30 -3.60 18.83
C GLU A 133 19.86 -4.34 18.70
N SER A 134 19.61 -4.53 19.00
CA SER A 134 19.78 -5.13 18.85
C SER A 134 20.24 -5.37 18.36
N PRO A 135 20.71 -5.45 18.35
CA PRO A 135 21.24 -5.57 17.80
C PRO A 135 21.23 -6.02 17.07
N GLY A 136 20.90 -5.84 17.26
CA GLY A 136 21.17 -6.39 16.58
C GLY A 136 21.33 -6.35 15.82
#